data_2068af94141d9ba3c48ce9e89698f9e0
#
_entry.id   2068af94141d9ba3c48ce9e89698f9e0
#
_cell.length_a   1.000
_cell.length_b   1.000
_cell.length_c   1.000
_cell.angle_alpha   90.00
_cell.angle_beta   90.00
_cell.angle_gamma   90.00
#
_symmetry.space_group_name_H-M   'P 1'
#
loop_
_entity.id
_entity.type
_entity.pdbx_description
1 polymer ?
#
loop_
_entity_poly.entity_id
_entity_poly.type
_entity_poly.pdbx_seq_one_letter_code
_entity_poly.pdbx_strand_id
1 'polypeptide(L)'
;PGSHPDWQRHKAAIEKVYEINDAFIGEMMEYLDGDTTIFVVSDHAATPRSPGYKNPGIGELSGINAKVMEELGYTVVNKENAEKGWYTIDWTKTRAVNMRTSHIYVNLKGRDPEGIVEPEDYGALVQQIISDLYAYRDPVHGERVVSFAMTREEMECVGMGGKHCGDIFFQLRP
;
A
#
# COMPACT_ATOMS: atom_id res chain seq x y z
N PRO A 1 17.45 -11.41 -11.57
CA PRO A 1 16.48 -12.10 -12.44
C PRO A 1 17.02 -13.43 -12.98
N GLY A 2 18.31 -13.52 -13.37
CA GLY A 2 18.86 -14.73 -14.00
C GLY A 2 19.30 -15.86 -13.06
N SER A 3 19.12 -15.73 -11.76
CA SER A 3 19.62 -16.71 -10.77
C SER A 3 18.60 -17.78 -10.35
N HIS A 4 17.33 -17.62 -10.73
CA HIS A 4 16.30 -18.63 -10.39
C HIS A 4 16.45 -19.86 -11.30
N PRO A 5 16.36 -21.11 -10.78
CA PRO A 5 16.50 -22.32 -11.58
C PRO A 5 15.58 -22.39 -12.80
N ASP A 6 14.36 -21.89 -12.67
CA ASP A 6 13.36 -21.90 -13.75
C ASP A 6 13.39 -20.64 -14.64
N TRP A 7 14.40 -19.76 -14.49
CA TRP A 7 14.46 -18.51 -15.25
C TRP A 7 14.30 -18.72 -16.77
N GLN A 8 15.01 -19.69 -17.34
CA GLN A 8 14.95 -19.96 -18.77
C GLN A 8 13.54 -20.39 -19.22
N ARG A 9 12.84 -21.12 -18.36
CA ARG A 9 11.47 -21.56 -18.62
C ARG A 9 10.45 -20.42 -18.57
N HIS A 10 10.67 -19.45 -17.71
CA HIS A 10 9.67 -18.41 -17.42
C HIS A 10 10.03 -17.02 -17.97
N LYS A 11 11.23 -16.84 -18.54
CA LYS A 11 11.68 -15.51 -19.03
C LYS A 11 10.76 -14.88 -20.06
N ALA A 12 10.08 -15.68 -20.87
CA ALA A 12 9.12 -15.23 -21.88
C ALA A 12 7.65 -15.28 -21.41
N ALA A 13 7.39 -15.58 -20.13
CA ALA A 13 6.01 -15.80 -19.66
C ALA A 13 5.17 -14.52 -19.76
N ILE A 14 5.73 -13.36 -19.46
CA ILE A 14 5.04 -12.07 -19.55
C ILE A 14 4.66 -11.78 -21.01
N GLU A 15 5.63 -11.89 -21.93
CA GLU A 15 5.41 -11.71 -23.36
C GLU A 15 4.31 -12.64 -23.87
N LYS A 16 4.35 -13.92 -23.46
CA LYS A 16 3.33 -14.91 -23.85
C LYS A 16 1.94 -14.58 -23.34
N VAL A 17 1.83 -14.02 -22.14
CA VAL A 17 0.53 -13.56 -21.61
C VAL A 17 0.00 -12.38 -22.44
N TYR A 18 0.87 -11.45 -22.84
CA TYR A 18 0.46 -10.35 -23.72
C TYR A 18 0.00 -10.85 -25.08
N GLU A 19 0.71 -11.81 -25.71
CA GLU A 19 0.28 -12.44 -26.97
C GLU A 19 -1.10 -13.09 -26.86
N ILE A 20 -1.37 -13.80 -25.75
CA ILE A 20 -2.67 -14.44 -25.50
C ILE A 20 -3.78 -13.40 -25.36
N ASN A 21 -3.52 -12.32 -24.62
CA ASN A 21 -4.50 -11.25 -24.44
C ASN A 21 -4.77 -10.52 -25.77
N ASP A 22 -3.72 -10.27 -26.57
CA ASP A 22 -3.85 -9.64 -27.88
C ASP A 22 -4.69 -10.50 -28.83
N ALA A 23 -4.43 -11.81 -28.87
CA ALA A 23 -5.24 -12.74 -29.68
C ALA A 23 -6.70 -12.76 -29.23
N PHE A 24 -6.96 -12.76 -27.92
CA PHE A 24 -8.31 -12.70 -27.37
C PHE A 24 -9.04 -11.39 -27.75
N ILE A 25 -8.34 -10.26 -27.66
CA ILE A 25 -8.89 -8.96 -28.12
C ILE A 25 -9.19 -9.03 -29.60
N GLY A 26 -8.30 -9.63 -30.42
CA GLY A 26 -8.52 -9.82 -31.85
C GLY A 26 -9.79 -10.60 -32.15
N GLU A 27 -10.05 -11.71 -31.44
CA GLU A 27 -11.29 -12.48 -31.56
C GLU A 27 -12.53 -11.63 -31.19
N MET A 28 -12.43 -10.83 -30.12
CA MET A 28 -13.52 -9.94 -29.70
C MET A 28 -13.82 -8.88 -30.75
N MET A 29 -12.81 -8.38 -31.45
CA MET A 29 -12.98 -7.37 -32.49
C MET A 29 -13.82 -7.85 -33.69
N GLU A 30 -13.90 -9.15 -33.94
CA GLU A 30 -14.74 -9.71 -35.00
C GLU A 30 -16.26 -9.53 -34.74
N TYR A 31 -16.64 -9.27 -33.51
CA TYR A 31 -18.03 -9.04 -33.10
C TYR A 31 -18.44 -7.57 -33.07
N LEU A 32 -17.53 -6.65 -33.46
CA LEU A 32 -17.80 -5.22 -33.41
C LEU A 32 -18.52 -4.76 -34.68
N ASP A 33 -19.45 -3.83 -34.49
CA ASP A 33 -20.05 -3.01 -35.55
C ASP A 33 -19.53 -1.57 -35.49
N GLY A 34 -19.99 -0.74 -36.43
CA GLY A 34 -19.56 0.66 -36.52
C GLY A 34 -20.01 1.54 -35.34
N ASP A 35 -20.90 1.06 -34.47
CA ASP A 35 -21.46 1.81 -33.34
C ASP A 35 -20.87 1.35 -32.00
N THR A 36 -19.97 0.36 -32.01
CA THR A 36 -19.34 -0.18 -30.81
C THR A 36 -18.05 0.54 -30.45
N THR A 37 -17.91 0.93 -29.20
CA THR A 37 -16.67 1.48 -28.63
C THR A 37 -16.03 0.47 -27.70
N ILE A 38 -14.74 0.20 -27.88
CA ILE A 38 -13.96 -0.67 -26.98
C ILE A 38 -13.16 0.18 -26.00
N PHE A 39 -13.18 -0.22 -24.74
CA PHE A 39 -12.28 0.27 -23.70
C PHE A 39 -11.35 -0.86 -23.27
N VAL A 40 -10.05 -0.72 -23.48
CA VAL A 40 -9.02 -1.58 -22.91
C VAL A 40 -8.51 -0.92 -21.64
N VAL A 41 -8.75 -1.55 -20.49
CA VAL A 41 -8.40 -0.98 -19.19
C VAL A 41 -7.57 -1.96 -18.39
N SER A 42 -6.71 -1.44 -17.53
CA SER A 42 -5.97 -2.21 -16.52
C SER A 42 -6.27 -1.61 -15.15
N ASP A 43 -6.38 -2.46 -14.14
CA ASP A 43 -6.55 -2.04 -12.74
C ASP A 43 -5.30 -1.36 -12.18
N HIS A 44 -4.12 -1.79 -12.60
CA HIS A 44 -2.83 -1.18 -12.26
C HIS A 44 -1.72 -1.65 -13.22
N ALA A 45 -0.60 -0.95 -13.21
CA ALA A 45 0.62 -1.40 -13.85
C ALA A 45 1.46 -2.26 -12.89
N ALA A 46 2.49 -2.94 -13.42
CA ALA A 46 3.49 -3.65 -12.64
C ALA A 46 4.88 -3.04 -12.89
N THR A 47 5.61 -2.75 -11.82
CA THR A 47 6.99 -2.28 -11.91
C THR A 47 7.94 -3.41 -11.52
N PRO A 48 9.00 -3.68 -12.29
CA PRO A 48 10.00 -4.68 -11.90
C PRO A 48 10.65 -4.26 -10.58
N ARG A 49 10.76 -5.20 -9.65
CA ARG A 49 11.59 -4.97 -8.46
C ARG A 49 13.05 -4.81 -8.88
N SER A 50 13.64 -3.67 -8.59
CA SER A 50 15.09 -3.51 -8.75
C SER A 50 15.82 -4.47 -7.82
N PRO A 51 16.82 -5.21 -8.31
CA PRO A 51 17.68 -6.01 -7.45
C PRO A 51 18.32 -5.10 -6.39
N GLY A 52 18.12 -5.40 -5.13
CA GLY A 52 18.66 -4.60 -4.02
C GLY A 52 17.74 -3.49 -3.51
N TYR A 53 16.63 -3.18 -4.14
CA TYR A 53 15.63 -2.29 -3.58
C TYR A 53 14.95 -3.01 -2.40
N LYS A 54 15.30 -2.58 -1.21
CA LYS A 54 14.56 -2.97 0.00
C LYS A 54 13.43 -1.96 0.13
N ASN A 55 12.22 -2.40 -0.17
CA ASN A 55 11.03 -1.64 0.14
C ASN A 55 11.17 -1.10 1.58
N PRO A 56 11.07 0.22 1.81
CA PRO A 56 11.23 0.82 3.13
C PRO A 56 10.19 0.34 4.14
N GLY A 57 9.35 -0.57 3.75
CA GLY A 57 8.41 -1.20 4.65
C GLY A 57 7.09 -0.46 4.82
N ILE A 58 6.80 0.61 4.06
CA ILE A 58 5.45 1.15 3.91
C ILE A 58 4.80 0.45 2.72
N GLY A 59 3.71 -0.25 2.90
CA GLY A 59 2.90 -0.73 1.78
C GLY A 59 2.69 -2.22 1.66
N GLU A 60 3.52 -3.08 2.19
CA GLU A 60 3.26 -4.50 2.14
C GLU A 60 3.89 -5.30 3.25
N LEU A 61 3.04 -5.93 4.01
CA LEU A 61 3.40 -7.16 4.71
C LEU A 61 2.16 -7.98 4.79
N SER A 62 1.93 -8.93 3.90
CA SER A 62 0.80 -9.83 4.17
C SER A 62 -0.40 -9.11 4.84
N GLY A 63 -0.66 -7.88 4.43
CA GLY A 63 -1.68 -6.98 4.96
C GLY A 63 -1.27 -6.00 6.07
N ILE A 64 -0.05 -6.04 6.61
CA ILE A 64 0.37 -5.09 7.65
C ILE A 64 1.78 -4.62 7.35
N ASN A 65 1.92 -3.35 6.99
CA ASN A 65 3.22 -2.74 6.95
C ASN A 65 3.46 -1.89 8.18
N ALA A 66 3.97 -2.52 9.19
CA ALA A 66 4.19 -1.90 10.47
C ALA A 66 5.56 -1.21 10.59
N LYS A 67 6.50 -1.49 9.68
CA LYS A 67 7.90 -1.10 9.91
C LYS A 67 8.08 0.41 10.04
N VAL A 68 7.61 1.20 9.08
CA VAL A 68 7.74 2.66 9.16
C VAL A 68 6.91 3.24 10.28
N MET A 69 5.70 2.70 10.49
CA MET A 69 4.85 3.13 11.61
C MET A 69 5.45 2.73 12.97
N GLU A 70 6.18 1.61 13.04
CA GLU A 70 6.95 1.21 14.22
C GLU A 70 8.14 2.17 14.44
N GLU A 71 8.91 2.46 13.41
CA GLU A 71 10.04 3.40 13.47
C GLU A 71 9.61 4.81 13.87
N LEU A 72 8.45 5.26 13.40
CA LEU A 72 7.84 6.54 13.78
C LEU A 72 7.16 6.50 15.17
N GLY A 73 7.09 5.33 15.81
CA GLY A 73 6.51 5.17 17.14
C GLY A 73 4.99 5.18 17.21
N TYR A 74 4.29 4.93 16.11
CA TYR A 74 2.84 4.87 16.07
C TYR A 74 2.29 3.46 16.26
N THR A 75 3.02 2.44 15.80
CA THR A 75 2.64 1.03 15.90
C THR A 75 3.60 0.27 16.79
N VAL A 76 3.08 -0.51 17.72
CA VAL A 76 3.87 -1.42 18.56
C VAL A 76 3.65 -2.85 18.08
N VAL A 77 4.74 -3.48 17.61
CA VAL A 77 4.72 -4.84 17.05
C VAL A 77 5.24 -5.83 18.10
N ASN A 78 4.44 -6.86 18.36
CA ASN A 78 4.89 -8.00 19.15
C ASN A 78 5.65 -8.98 18.25
N LYS A 79 6.92 -9.22 18.61
CA LYS A 79 7.86 -10.05 17.84
C LYS A 79 8.05 -11.46 18.43
N GLU A 80 7.26 -11.87 19.42
CA GLU A 80 7.41 -13.18 20.09
C GLU A 80 7.37 -14.38 19.13
N ASN A 81 6.69 -14.24 18.00
CA ASN A 81 6.61 -15.27 16.96
C ASN A 81 7.28 -14.87 15.64
N ALA A 82 8.18 -13.89 15.65
CA ALA A 82 8.88 -13.41 14.47
C ALA A 82 9.66 -14.52 13.73
N GLU A 83 10.23 -15.47 14.47
CA GLU A 83 10.93 -16.64 13.92
C GLU A 83 10.04 -17.52 13.03
N LYS A 84 8.72 -17.49 13.29
CA LYS A 84 7.71 -18.21 12.49
C LYS A 84 7.10 -17.38 11.38
N GLY A 85 7.59 -16.16 11.17
CA GLY A 85 7.05 -15.21 10.18
C GLY A 85 5.73 -14.57 10.57
N TRP A 86 5.33 -14.63 11.85
CA TRP A 86 4.11 -14.05 12.38
C TRP A 86 4.43 -12.87 13.28
N TYR A 87 3.75 -11.76 13.02
CA TYR A 87 3.78 -10.57 13.85
C TYR A 87 2.37 -10.28 14.33
N THR A 88 2.23 -9.84 15.56
CA THR A 88 0.98 -9.31 16.09
C THR A 88 1.17 -7.87 16.53
N ILE A 89 0.09 -7.10 16.52
CA ILE A 89 0.10 -5.71 16.97
C ILE A 89 -0.33 -5.69 18.44
N ASP A 90 0.43 -4.98 19.27
CA ASP A 90 0.00 -4.63 20.61
C ASP A 90 -0.95 -3.42 20.54
N TRP A 91 -2.23 -3.71 20.41
CA TRP A 91 -3.28 -2.69 20.29
C TRP A 91 -3.39 -1.78 21.51
N THR A 92 -2.98 -2.25 22.67
CA THR A 92 -3.02 -1.45 23.91
C THR A 92 -1.99 -0.32 23.93
N LYS A 93 -1.04 -0.33 22.97
CA LYS A 93 0.03 0.66 22.85
C LYS A 93 0.12 1.28 21.46
N THR A 94 -0.62 0.75 20.50
CA THR A 94 -0.61 1.21 19.10
C THR A 94 -1.60 2.35 18.92
N ARG A 95 -1.10 3.52 18.51
CA ARG A 95 -1.93 4.71 18.24
C ARG A 95 -2.46 4.75 16.82
N ALA A 96 -1.70 4.24 15.86
CA ALA A 96 -2.11 4.16 14.46
C ALA A 96 -1.39 3.01 13.77
N VAL A 97 -2.03 2.45 12.74
CA VAL A 97 -1.51 1.31 11.98
C VAL A 97 -1.73 1.52 10.48
N ASN A 98 -0.73 1.17 9.69
CA ASN A 98 -0.91 1.05 8.25
C ASN A 98 -1.57 -0.30 7.93
N MET A 99 -2.68 -0.24 7.23
CA MET A 99 -3.41 -1.41 6.76
C MET A 99 -3.50 -1.36 5.24
N ARG A 100 -3.26 -2.49 4.60
CA ARG A 100 -3.13 -2.58 3.15
C ARG A 100 -2.01 -1.67 2.64
N THR A 101 -2.03 -1.29 1.38
CA THR A 101 -0.91 -0.56 0.78
C THR A 101 -0.84 0.91 1.13
N SER A 102 -1.98 1.58 1.29
CA SER A 102 -2.00 3.06 1.24
C SER A 102 -2.84 3.73 2.33
N HIS A 103 -3.40 2.97 3.27
CA HIS A 103 -4.27 3.52 4.29
C HIS A 103 -3.69 3.38 5.69
N ILE A 104 -3.79 4.44 6.48
CA ILE A 104 -3.46 4.43 7.91
C ILE A 104 -4.75 4.65 8.70
N TYR A 105 -4.92 3.84 9.74
CA TYR A 105 -6.05 3.89 10.66
C TYR A 105 -5.53 4.30 12.04
N VAL A 106 -6.11 5.32 12.60
CA VAL A 106 -5.91 5.71 13.99
C VAL A 106 -6.70 4.74 14.88
N ASN A 107 -6.08 4.23 15.93
CA ASN A 107 -6.72 3.36 16.91
C ASN A 107 -7.57 4.18 17.87
N LEU A 108 -8.75 4.61 17.38
CA LEU A 108 -9.60 5.62 17.99
C LEU A 108 -10.55 5.02 19.03
N LYS A 109 -10.55 5.57 20.21
CA LYS A 109 -11.43 5.18 21.31
C LYS A 109 -12.90 5.44 20.94
N GLY A 110 -13.75 4.48 21.24
CA GLY A 110 -15.16 4.54 20.87
C GLY A 110 -15.50 4.10 19.45
N ARG A 111 -14.52 4.05 18.55
CA ARG A 111 -14.68 3.49 17.20
C ARG A 111 -14.06 2.09 17.09
N ASP A 112 -12.83 1.93 17.56
CA ASP A 112 -12.08 0.71 17.43
C ASP A 112 -12.16 -0.12 18.72
N PRO A 113 -12.20 -1.47 18.65
CA PRO A 113 -12.42 -2.32 19.83
C PRO A 113 -11.43 -2.10 20.98
N GLU A 114 -10.17 -1.85 20.63
CA GLU A 114 -9.08 -1.58 21.57
C GLU A 114 -8.52 -0.16 21.38
N GLY A 115 -9.39 0.78 21.01
CA GLY A 115 -9.01 2.17 20.77
C GLY A 115 -8.41 2.84 21.99
N ILE A 116 -7.27 3.50 21.79
CA ILE A 116 -6.53 4.19 22.86
C ILE A 116 -6.37 5.69 22.63
N VAL A 117 -6.59 6.16 21.41
CA VAL A 117 -6.53 7.60 21.05
C VAL A 117 -7.84 8.25 21.42
N GLU A 118 -7.80 9.27 22.25
CA GLU A 118 -9.00 10.03 22.63
C GLU A 118 -9.51 10.82 21.42
N PRO A 119 -10.84 10.99 21.27
CA PRO A 119 -11.43 11.73 20.15
C PRO A 119 -10.92 13.15 19.98
N GLU A 120 -10.63 13.84 21.08
CA GLU A 120 -10.06 15.19 21.10
C GLU A 120 -8.64 15.28 20.54
N ASP A 121 -7.86 14.19 20.64
CA ASP A 121 -6.48 14.12 20.12
C ASP A 121 -6.40 13.67 18.66
N TYR A 122 -7.49 13.14 18.12
CA TYR A 122 -7.53 12.52 16.78
C TYR A 122 -7.01 13.44 15.68
N GLY A 123 -7.53 14.66 15.59
CA GLY A 123 -7.16 15.59 14.52
C GLY A 123 -5.69 15.98 14.57
N ALA A 124 -5.17 16.25 15.78
CA ALA A 124 -3.76 16.59 15.97
C ALA A 124 -2.84 15.41 15.60
N LEU A 125 -3.23 14.18 15.97
CA LEU A 125 -2.48 12.98 15.65
C LEU A 125 -2.45 12.72 14.13
N VAL A 126 -3.58 12.88 13.43
CA VAL A 126 -3.64 12.74 11.96
C VAL A 126 -2.67 13.69 11.28
N GLN A 127 -2.66 14.97 11.67
CA GLN A 127 -1.73 15.96 11.10
C GLN A 127 -0.27 15.65 11.45
N GLN A 128 0.01 15.17 12.65
CA GLN A 128 1.35 14.76 13.05
C GLN A 128 1.84 13.59 12.20
N ILE A 129 1.02 12.55 11.99
CA ILE A 129 1.39 11.40 11.15
C ILE A 129 1.69 11.85 9.72
N ILE A 130 0.86 12.71 9.13
CA ILE A 130 1.07 13.25 7.78
C ILE A 130 2.41 14.00 7.71
N SER A 131 2.70 14.84 8.69
CA SER A 131 3.99 15.57 8.79
C SER A 131 5.19 14.63 8.85
N ASP A 132 5.10 13.60 9.69
CA ASP A 132 6.18 12.62 9.87
C ASP A 132 6.38 11.75 8.63
N LEU A 133 5.31 11.39 7.93
CA LEU A 133 5.39 10.69 6.63
C LEU A 133 6.13 11.53 5.58
N TYR A 134 5.86 12.84 5.52
CA TYR A 134 6.59 13.74 4.62
C TYR A 134 8.05 13.94 5.02
N ALA A 135 8.34 13.89 6.31
CA ALA A 135 9.69 13.99 6.84
C ALA A 135 10.49 12.68 6.69
N TYR A 136 9.81 11.54 6.61
CA TYR A 136 10.45 10.23 6.54
C TYR A 136 11.34 10.08 5.30
N ARG A 137 12.52 9.53 5.51
CA ARG A 137 13.52 9.28 4.47
C ARG A 137 13.88 7.81 4.45
N ASP A 138 14.11 7.27 3.26
CA ASP A 138 14.70 5.94 3.10
C ASP A 138 16.06 5.90 3.83
N PRO A 139 16.25 4.97 4.78
CA PRO A 139 17.48 4.89 5.56
C PRO A 139 18.71 4.49 4.73
N VAL A 140 18.52 3.96 3.53
CA VAL A 140 19.61 3.52 2.64
C VAL A 140 20.09 4.67 1.75
N HIS A 141 19.18 5.42 1.16
CA HIS A 141 19.50 6.44 0.16
C HIS A 141 19.23 7.88 0.64
N GLY A 142 18.56 8.04 1.79
CA GLY A 142 18.17 9.35 2.31
C GLY A 142 17.07 10.08 1.53
N GLU A 143 16.43 9.37 0.59
CA GLU A 143 15.43 9.95 -0.28
C GLU A 143 14.04 10.00 0.37
N ARG A 144 13.20 10.90 -0.12
CA ARG A 144 11.79 10.93 0.24
C ARG A 144 11.09 9.67 -0.21
N VAL A 145 10.31 9.07 0.68
CA VAL A 145 9.55 7.84 0.40
C VAL A 145 8.10 8.14 0.01
N VAL A 146 7.49 9.13 0.66
CA VAL A 146 6.09 9.49 0.43
C VAL A 146 6.00 10.64 -0.55
N SER A 147 5.22 10.47 -1.63
CA SER A 147 4.97 11.53 -2.61
C SER A 147 3.88 12.49 -2.13
N PHE A 148 2.79 11.96 -1.59
CA PHE A 148 1.77 12.74 -0.93
C PHE A 148 1.04 11.93 0.14
N ALA A 149 0.44 12.62 1.10
CA ALA A 149 -0.45 12.08 2.10
C ALA A 149 -1.61 13.06 2.32
N MET A 150 -2.80 12.54 2.56
CA MET A 150 -4.02 13.34 2.73
C MET A 150 -4.93 12.72 3.79
N THR A 151 -5.73 13.55 4.40
CA THR A 151 -6.75 13.13 5.36
C THR A 151 -7.92 12.42 4.68
N ARG A 152 -8.79 11.78 5.48
CA ARG A 152 -10.02 11.14 4.99
C ARG A 152 -10.91 12.12 4.24
N GLU A 153 -11.05 13.34 4.75
CA GLU A 153 -11.88 14.39 4.16
C GLU A 153 -11.32 14.84 2.81
N GLU A 154 -10.00 15.00 2.72
CA GLU A 154 -9.33 15.36 1.46
C GLU A 154 -9.45 14.25 0.42
N MET A 155 -9.46 12.98 0.83
CA MET A 155 -9.67 11.83 -0.06
C MET A 155 -11.02 11.87 -0.78
N GLU A 156 -12.04 12.47 -0.20
CA GLU A 156 -13.36 12.60 -0.83
C GLU A 156 -13.28 13.42 -2.12
N CYS A 157 -12.39 14.41 -2.18
CA CYS A 157 -12.19 15.24 -3.36
C CYS A 157 -11.65 14.46 -4.58
N VAL A 158 -11.00 13.32 -4.33
CA VAL A 158 -10.45 12.44 -5.38
C VAL A 158 -11.23 11.11 -5.50
N GLY A 159 -12.42 11.04 -4.88
CA GLY A 159 -13.29 9.86 -4.95
C GLY A 159 -12.80 8.65 -4.14
N MET A 160 -11.86 8.84 -3.24
CA MET A 160 -11.25 7.76 -2.43
C MET A 160 -11.61 7.82 -0.94
N GLY A 161 -12.48 8.75 -0.56
CA GLY A 161 -12.95 8.93 0.81
C GLY A 161 -14.10 8.01 1.19
N GLY A 162 -14.62 8.24 2.39
CA GLY A 162 -15.82 7.58 2.92
C GLY A 162 -15.58 6.89 4.26
N LYS A 163 -16.67 6.51 4.92
CA LYS A 163 -16.65 6.00 6.31
C LYS A 163 -15.84 4.71 6.53
N HIS A 164 -15.55 3.97 5.47
CA HIS A 164 -14.81 2.71 5.53
C HIS A 164 -13.36 2.84 5.07
N CYS A 165 -12.95 4.02 4.64
CA CYS A 165 -11.57 4.32 4.29
C CYS A 165 -10.71 4.56 5.54
N GLY A 166 -9.39 4.51 5.36
CA GLY A 166 -8.45 4.90 6.41
C GLY A 166 -8.62 6.36 6.83
N ASP A 167 -8.02 6.72 7.92
CA ASP A 167 -8.00 8.11 8.41
C ASP A 167 -7.02 8.96 7.61
N ILE A 168 -5.99 8.33 7.07
CA ILE A 168 -4.98 8.92 6.18
C ILE A 168 -4.80 8.00 4.98
N PHE A 169 -4.72 8.60 3.81
CA PHE A 169 -4.24 7.96 2.59
C PHE A 169 -2.88 8.53 2.23
N PHE A 170 -1.97 7.69 1.78
CA PHE A 170 -0.66 8.13 1.29
C PHE A 170 -0.26 7.36 0.04
N GLN A 171 0.61 7.97 -0.76
CA GLN A 171 1.18 7.36 -1.95
C GLN A 171 2.70 7.42 -1.87
N LEU A 172 3.33 6.30 -2.17
CA LEU A 172 4.78 6.22 -2.29
C LEU A 172 5.26 6.88 -3.60
N ARG A 173 6.49 7.31 -3.59
CA ARG A 173 7.18 7.70 -4.81
C ARG A 173 7.46 6.45 -5.65
N PRO A 174 7.40 6.58 -6.99
CA PRO A 174 7.76 5.50 -7.92
C PRO A 174 9.20 5.04 -7.77
#